data_66de871797d641de62d5204ac53db74e
#
_entry.id   66de871797d641de62d5204ac53db74e
#
_cell.length_a   1.000
_cell.length_b   1.000
_cell.length_c   1.000
_cell.angle_alpha   90.00
_cell.angle_beta   90.00
_cell.angle_gamma   90.00
#
_symmetry.space_group_name_H-M   'P 1'
#
loop_
_entity.id
_entity.type
_entity.pdbx_description
1 polymer ?
#
loop_
_entity_poly.entity_id
_entity_poly.type
_entity_poly.pdbx_seq_one_letter_code
_entity_poly.pdbx_strand_id
1 'polypeptide(L)'
;MADIKAMATATAPREFELSYTTTIEDVYEKLSTHASAFKMPFKIKGGIPGKRISFEKEPNLDVTVWVFVKDGNKIKVMANIQENTTTVNGMRVDKNSVIQKGVSGVANLPIQRGEYLDEVTENVKKILNGEQVED
;
A
#
# COMPACT_ATOMS: atom_id res chain seq x y z
N MET A 1 19.63 2.78 14.51
CA MET A 1 19.70 3.47 13.21
C MET A 1 19.14 2.57 12.13
N ALA A 2 18.29 3.11 11.26
CA ALA A 2 17.69 2.31 10.21
C ALA A 2 18.74 1.91 9.18
N ASP A 3 18.69 0.66 8.76
CA ASP A 3 19.52 0.13 7.70
C ASP A 3 19.06 0.75 6.36
N ILE A 4 20.00 1.31 5.60
CA ILE A 4 19.71 1.91 4.31
C ILE A 4 19.05 0.89 3.37
N LYS A 5 19.50 -0.36 3.41
CA LYS A 5 18.94 -1.43 2.63
C LYS A 5 17.49 -1.71 3.01
N ALA A 6 17.19 -1.72 4.31
CA ALA A 6 15.83 -1.91 4.80
C ALA A 6 14.92 -0.76 4.36
N MET A 7 15.41 0.48 4.39
CA MET A 7 14.65 1.64 3.93
C MET A 7 14.38 1.58 2.43
N ALA A 8 15.36 1.15 1.64
CA ALA A 8 15.24 1.06 0.20
C ALA A 8 14.20 0.00 -0.23
N THR A 9 14.02 -1.05 0.57
CA THR A 9 13.09 -2.15 0.25
C THR A 9 11.77 -2.07 1.02
N ALA A 10 11.62 -1.12 1.94
CA ALA A 10 10.46 -1.05 2.80
C ALA A 10 9.13 -0.98 2.03
N THR A 11 9.12 -0.24 0.92
CA THR A 11 7.92 -0.06 0.10
C THR A 11 7.95 -0.86 -1.20
N ALA A 12 8.83 -1.86 -1.30
CA ALA A 12 8.85 -2.74 -2.45
C ALA A 12 7.53 -3.51 -2.55
N PRO A 13 7.07 -3.83 -3.78
CA PRO A 13 5.82 -4.57 -3.92
C PRO A 13 5.86 -5.93 -3.21
N ARG A 14 4.72 -6.32 -2.65
CA ARG A 14 4.53 -7.62 -2.03
C ARG A 14 3.72 -8.48 -2.98
N GLU A 15 4.11 -9.72 -3.16
CA GLU A 15 3.37 -10.66 -3.98
C GLU A 15 3.16 -11.96 -3.22
N PHE A 16 2.00 -12.57 -3.46
CA PHE A 16 1.75 -13.92 -2.96
C PHE A 16 0.87 -14.65 -3.97
N GLU A 17 0.90 -15.98 -3.91
CA GLU A 17 0.19 -16.83 -4.85
C GLU A 17 -0.98 -17.50 -4.16
N LEU A 18 -2.13 -17.54 -4.87
CA LEU A 18 -3.32 -18.23 -4.39
C LEU A 18 -3.36 -19.65 -4.92
N SER A 19 -4.03 -20.54 -4.19
CA SER A 19 -4.25 -21.92 -4.63
C SER A 19 -5.39 -22.05 -5.62
N TYR A 20 -6.04 -20.94 -5.98
CA TYR A 20 -7.18 -20.93 -6.90
C TYR A 20 -7.08 -19.70 -7.81
N THR A 21 -7.85 -19.74 -8.91
CA THR A 21 -7.91 -18.64 -9.87
C THR A 21 -8.97 -17.64 -9.43
N THR A 22 -8.68 -16.35 -9.57
CA THR A 22 -9.62 -15.30 -9.20
C THR A 22 -9.53 -14.12 -10.19
N THR A 23 -10.40 -13.15 -10.01
CA THR A 23 -10.41 -11.91 -10.78
C THR A 23 -10.33 -10.73 -9.82
N ILE A 24 -10.01 -9.54 -10.36
CA ILE A 24 -9.96 -8.34 -9.52
C ILE A 24 -11.33 -8.03 -8.92
N GLU A 25 -12.41 -8.29 -9.66
CA GLU A 25 -13.77 -8.07 -9.18
C GLU A 25 -14.11 -9.00 -8.02
N ASP A 26 -13.72 -10.27 -8.11
CA ASP A 26 -13.95 -11.24 -7.03
C ASP A 26 -13.14 -10.88 -5.79
N VAL A 27 -11.90 -10.44 -5.99
CA VAL A 27 -11.07 -9.97 -4.87
C VAL A 27 -11.72 -8.77 -4.20
N TYR A 28 -12.18 -7.81 -4.99
CA TYR A 28 -12.85 -6.62 -4.45
C TYR A 28 -14.08 -7.01 -3.63
N GLU A 29 -14.89 -7.93 -4.14
CA GLU A 29 -16.09 -8.38 -3.44
C GLU A 29 -15.73 -9.01 -2.08
N LYS A 30 -14.72 -9.88 -2.07
CA LYS A 30 -14.28 -10.53 -0.84
C LYS A 30 -13.74 -9.52 0.17
N LEU A 31 -12.93 -8.56 -0.29
CA LEU A 31 -12.41 -7.52 0.59
C LEU A 31 -13.54 -6.64 1.14
N SER A 32 -14.56 -6.39 0.33
CA SER A 32 -15.69 -5.55 0.74
C SER A 32 -16.49 -6.16 1.89
N THR A 33 -16.55 -7.48 1.96
CA THR A 33 -17.23 -8.15 3.08
C THR A 33 -16.46 -8.00 4.41
N HIS A 34 -15.20 -7.58 4.32
CA HIS A 34 -14.33 -7.35 5.49
C HIS A 34 -13.74 -5.95 5.46
N ALA A 35 -14.53 -4.98 4.99
CA ALA A 35 -14.03 -3.61 4.80
C ALA A 35 -13.50 -2.99 6.09
N SER A 36 -14.08 -3.35 7.23
CA SER A 36 -13.66 -2.81 8.53
C SER A 36 -12.26 -3.28 8.97
N ALA A 37 -11.71 -4.31 8.33
CA ALA A 37 -10.35 -4.75 8.60
C ALA A 37 -9.30 -3.78 8.05
N PHE A 38 -9.72 -2.86 7.18
CA PHE A 38 -8.81 -1.94 6.51
C PHE A 38 -8.99 -0.52 7.04
N LYS A 39 -7.86 0.16 7.18
CA LYS A 39 -7.83 1.53 7.68
C LYS A 39 -8.50 2.52 6.72
N MET A 40 -8.36 2.29 5.41
CA MET A 40 -8.87 3.21 4.39
C MET A 40 -9.88 2.52 3.49
N PRO A 41 -10.86 3.28 2.97
CA PRO A 41 -11.78 2.72 1.97
C PRO A 41 -11.06 2.43 0.65
N PHE A 42 -11.66 1.60 -0.17
CA PHE A 42 -11.06 1.17 -1.43
C PHE A 42 -12.12 1.00 -2.51
N LYS A 43 -11.67 1.07 -3.76
CA LYS A 43 -12.55 0.89 -4.93
C LYS A 43 -11.73 0.34 -6.10
N ILE A 44 -12.42 -0.21 -7.10
CA ILE A 44 -11.77 -0.65 -8.33
C ILE A 44 -11.53 0.57 -9.22
N LYS A 45 -10.31 0.67 -9.75
CA LYS A 45 -9.96 1.68 -10.75
C LYS A 45 -9.37 1.01 -11.96
N GLY A 46 -9.65 1.56 -13.14
CA GLY A 46 -9.05 1.12 -14.40
C GLY A 46 -7.96 2.07 -14.87
N GLY A 47 -7.55 1.91 -16.13
CA GLY A 47 -6.54 2.77 -16.73
C GLY A 47 -5.12 2.31 -16.44
N ILE A 48 -4.16 3.19 -16.69
CA ILE A 48 -2.74 2.89 -16.48
C ILE A 48 -2.43 2.98 -14.98
N PRO A 49 -1.71 2.01 -14.39
CA PRO A 49 -1.01 0.87 -15.01
C PRO A 49 -1.87 -0.37 -15.25
N GLY A 50 -3.15 -0.33 -14.95
CA GLY A 50 -4.04 -1.45 -15.17
C GLY A 50 -5.16 -1.47 -14.14
N LYS A 51 -6.12 -2.38 -14.36
CA LYS A 51 -7.25 -2.52 -13.45
C LYS A 51 -6.77 -3.00 -12.09
N ARG A 52 -7.21 -2.32 -11.05
CA ARG A 52 -6.70 -2.55 -9.70
C ARG A 52 -7.71 -2.14 -8.65
N ILE A 53 -7.52 -2.66 -7.43
CA ILE A 53 -8.21 -2.13 -6.26
C ILE A 53 -7.32 -1.03 -5.72
N SER A 54 -7.86 0.18 -5.58
CA SER A 54 -7.12 1.33 -5.08
C SER A 54 -7.69 1.75 -3.74
N PHE A 55 -6.88 1.68 -2.69
CA PHE A 55 -7.22 2.22 -1.39
C PHE A 55 -7.03 3.73 -1.43
N GLU A 56 -7.86 4.46 -0.69
CA GLU A 56 -7.66 5.90 -0.60
C GLU A 56 -6.34 6.20 0.10
N LYS A 57 -5.80 7.36 -0.21
CA LYS A 57 -4.53 7.81 0.35
C LYS A 57 -4.60 7.89 1.88
N GLU A 58 -3.66 7.23 2.55
CA GLU A 58 -3.52 7.36 3.98
C GLU A 58 -2.81 8.69 4.26
N PRO A 59 -3.49 9.66 4.92
CA PRO A 59 -2.96 11.03 4.99
C PRO A 59 -1.71 11.19 5.84
N ASN A 60 -1.52 10.35 6.85
CA ASN A 60 -0.35 10.45 7.72
C ASN A 60 0.91 9.92 7.06
N LEU A 61 0.76 8.98 6.14
CA LEU A 61 1.88 8.35 5.45
C LEU A 61 2.03 8.81 4.01
N ASP A 62 1.02 9.53 3.50
CA ASP A 62 1.00 10.03 2.12
C ASP A 62 1.20 8.90 1.12
N VAL A 63 0.49 7.80 1.31
CA VAL A 63 0.64 6.60 0.51
C VAL A 63 -0.72 6.05 0.10
N THR A 64 -0.81 5.60 -1.14
CA THR A 64 -1.96 4.88 -1.68
C THR A 64 -1.53 3.43 -1.94
N VAL A 65 -2.34 2.48 -1.52
CA VAL A 65 -2.05 1.06 -1.76
C VAL A 65 -2.90 0.57 -2.93
N TRP A 66 -2.26 -0.16 -3.84
CA TRP A 66 -2.92 -0.77 -5.00
C TRP A 66 -2.79 -2.29 -4.92
N VAL A 67 -3.87 -2.98 -5.27
CA VAL A 67 -3.90 -4.44 -5.33
C VAL A 67 -4.19 -4.87 -6.76
N PHE A 68 -3.34 -5.74 -7.30
CA PHE A 68 -3.47 -6.27 -8.66
C PHE A 68 -3.62 -7.79 -8.61
N VAL A 69 -4.35 -8.33 -9.57
CA VAL A 69 -4.38 -9.77 -9.82
C VAL A 69 -3.56 -10.04 -11.08
N LYS A 70 -2.53 -10.87 -10.97
CA LYS A 70 -1.65 -11.25 -12.08
C LYS A 70 -1.80 -12.73 -12.35
N ASP A 71 -1.84 -13.11 -13.62
CA ASP A 71 -1.89 -14.52 -14.04
C ASP A 71 -3.06 -15.30 -13.42
N GLY A 72 -4.09 -14.61 -12.94
CA GLY A 72 -5.27 -15.21 -12.38
C GLY A 72 -5.16 -15.72 -10.95
N ASN A 73 -3.94 -15.90 -10.43
CA ASN A 73 -3.74 -16.44 -9.09
C ASN A 73 -2.65 -15.76 -8.28
N LYS A 74 -1.99 -14.77 -8.85
CA LYS A 74 -0.96 -14.03 -8.13
C LYS A 74 -1.50 -12.67 -7.72
N ILE A 75 -1.32 -12.32 -6.46
CA ILE A 75 -1.77 -11.04 -5.92
C ILE A 75 -0.54 -10.18 -5.67
N LYS A 76 -0.55 -9.00 -6.27
CA LYS A 76 0.51 -8.02 -6.06
C LYS A 76 -0.06 -6.83 -5.31
N VAL A 77 0.53 -6.51 -4.18
CA VAL A 77 0.15 -5.36 -3.35
C VAL A 77 1.31 -4.38 -3.38
N MET A 78 1.06 -3.16 -3.81
CA MET A 78 2.13 -2.17 -3.95
C MET A 78 1.73 -0.83 -3.38
N ALA A 79 2.72 -0.08 -2.95
CA ALA A 79 2.54 1.28 -2.47
C ALA A 79 2.78 2.25 -3.61
N ASN A 80 1.81 3.14 -3.82
CA ASN A 80 1.95 4.26 -4.73
C ASN A 80 2.16 5.51 -3.90
N ILE A 81 3.36 6.04 -3.94
CA ILE A 81 3.73 7.20 -3.14
C ILE A 81 3.64 8.42 -4.05
N GLN A 82 2.62 9.24 -3.81
CA GLN A 82 2.48 10.50 -4.51
C GLN A 82 3.13 11.55 -3.64
N GLU A 83 4.40 11.78 -3.88
CA GLU A 83 5.15 12.77 -3.12
C GLU A 83 4.64 14.16 -3.43
N ASN A 84 4.26 14.85 -2.39
CA ASN A 84 3.85 16.25 -2.47
C ASN A 84 5.12 17.10 -2.39
N THR A 85 5.85 17.17 -3.50
CA THR A 85 7.14 17.85 -3.52
C THR A 85 7.01 19.32 -3.86
N THR A 86 7.89 20.13 -3.33
CA THR A 86 8.03 21.53 -3.69
C THR A 86 9.51 21.81 -3.94
N THR A 87 9.79 22.89 -4.67
CA THR A 87 11.19 23.27 -4.93
C THR A 87 11.58 24.36 -3.96
N VAL A 88 12.67 24.11 -3.22
CA VAL A 88 13.27 25.10 -2.32
C VAL A 88 14.72 25.27 -2.73
N ASN A 89 15.08 26.47 -3.11
CA ASN A 89 16.44 26.80 -3.57
C ASN A 89 16.94 25.86 -4.68
N GLY A 90 16.05 25.51 -5.60
CA GLY A 90 16.38 24.61 -6.72
C GLY A 90 16.39 23.15 -6.38
N MET A 91 16.09 22.76 -5.15
CA MET A 91 16.02 21.36 -4.72
C MET A 91 14.57 20.94 -4.50
N ARG A 92 14.24 19.74 -4.94
CA ARG A 92 12.91 19.17 -4.66
C ARG A 92 12.88 18.66 -3.24
N VAL A 93 11.89 19.09 -2.48
CA VAL A 93 11.72 18.72 -1.08
C VAL A 93 10.32 18.19 -0.89
N ASP A 94 10.20 17.05 -0.21
CA ASP A 94 8.92 16.48 0.16
C ASP A 94 8.27 17.38 1.23
N LYS A 95 7.03 17.80 0.99
CA LYS A 95 6.32 18.67 1.92
C LYS A 95 6.15 18.05 3.29
N ASN A 96 5.92 16.74 3.33
CA ASN A 96 5.77 16.05 4.62
C ASN A 96 7.08 16.08 5.40
N SER A 97 8.20 15.95 4.71
CA SER A 97 9.51 16.07 5.36
C SER A 97 9.74 17.46 5.91
N VAL A 98 9.31 18.49 5.19
CA VAL A 98 9.43 19.88 5.65
C VAL A 98 8.56 20.12 6.89
N ILE A 99 7.32 19.63 6.87
CA ILE A 99 6.39 19.78 7.99
C ILE A 99 6.91 19.05 9.22
N GLN A 100 7.54 17.92 9.03
CA GLN A 100 8.09 17.11 10.11
C GLN A 100 9.53 17.45 10.44
N LYS A 101 9.99 18.60 9.99
CA LYS A 101 11.34 19.05 10.21
C LYS A 101 11.68 19.02 11.70
N GLY A 102 12.80 18.41 12.03
CA GLY A 102 13.24 18.26 13.41
C GLY A 102 12.62 17.06 14.12
N VAL A 103 11.73 16.34 13.46
CA VAL A 103 11.13 15.14 14.02
C VAL A 103 11.86 13.93 13.44
N SER A 104 12.29 13.02 14.29
CA SER A 104 13.00 11.81 13.88
C SER A 104 12.15 10.92 12.95
N GLY A 105 10.83 11.09 12.96
CA GLY A 105 9.92 10.32 12.13
C GLY A 105 10.13 10.48 10.64
N VAL A 106 10.76 11.57 10.18
CA VAL A 106 11.04 11.76 8.76
C VAL A 106 11.89 10.63 8.20
N ALA A 107 12.94 10.24 8.93
CA ALA A 107 13.83 9.16 8.51
C ALA A 107 13.12 7.80 8.53
N ASN A 108 12.05 7.66 9.32
CA ASN A 108 11.31 6.41 9.46
C ASN A 108 10.09 6.31 8.55
N LEU A 109 9.79 7.36 7.79
CA LEU A 109 8.59 7.38 6.96
C LEU A 109 8.54 6.23 5.95
N PRO A 110 9.62 5.90 5.21
CA PRO A 110 9.58 4.74 4.33
C PRO A 110 9.31 3.44 5.07
N ILE A 111 9.84 3.28 6.27
CA ILE A 111 9.61 2.09 7.09
C ILE A 111 8.15 2.03 7.53
N GLN A 112 7.58 3.15 7.95
CA GLN A 112 6.18 3.23 8.35
C GLN A 112 5.25 2.92 7.17
N ARG A 113 5.58 3.41 5.98
CA ARG A 113 4.83 3.08 4.76
C ARG A 113 4.90 1.59 4.47
N GLY A 114 6.07 0.98 4.66
CA GLY A 114 6.25 -0.45 4.49
C GLY A 114 5.45 -1.27 5.48
N GLU A 115 5.39 -0.85 6.73
CA GLU A 115 4.58 -1.51 7.75
C GLU A 115 3.09 -1.46 7.40
N TYR A 116 2.62 -0.33 6.91
CA TYR A 116 1.24 -0.19 6.45
C TYR A 116 0.98 -1.09 5.25
N LEU A 117 1.92 -1.14 4.31
CA LEU A 117 1.82 -2.02 3.14
C LEU A 117 1.74 -3.49 3.57
N ASP A 118 2.54 -3.89 4.54
CA ASP A 118 2.51 -5.25 5.09
C ASP A 118 1.18 -5.56 5.77
N GLU A 119 0.64 -4.60 6.51
CA GLU A 119 -0.65 -4.75 7.16
C GLU A 119 -1.76 -5.00 6.14
N VAL A 120 -1.81 -4.20 5.09
CA VAL A 120 -2.79 -4.38 4.02
C VAL A 120 -2.59 -5.73 3.34
N THR A 121 -1.35 -6.07 3.02
CA THR A 121 -1.01 -7.34 2.36
C THR A 121 -1.46 -8.54 3.19
N GLU A 122 -1.18 -8.52 4.48
CA GLU A 122 -1.59 -9.61 5.37
C GLU A 122 -3.10 -9.75 5.45
N ASN A 123 -3.82 -8.64 5.56
CA ASN A 123 -5.27 -8.68 5.61
C ASN A 123 -5.86 -9.20 4.29
N VAL A 124 -5.34 -8.75 3.16
CA VAL A 124 -5.77 -9.25 1.85
C VAL A 124 -5.52 -10.75 1.75
N LYS A 125 -4.33 -11.19 2.14
CA LYS A 125 -3.96 -12.60 2.08
C LYS A 125 -4.87 -13.47 2.95
N LYS A 126 -5.13 -13.04 4.18
CA LYS A 126 -6.01 -13.77 5.09
C LYS A 126 -7.42 -13.88 4.54
N ILE A 127 -7.98 -12.78 4.04
CA ILE A 127 -9.33 -12.76 3.49
C ILE A 127 -9.42 -13.70 2.28
N LEU A 128 -8.45 -13.63 1.37
CA LEU A 128 -8.47 -14.46 0.16
C LEU A 128 -8.25 -15.93 0.44
N ASN A 129 -7.56 -16.26 1.54
CA ASN A 129 -7.35 -17.64 1.95
C ASN A 129 -8.47 -18.15 2.88
N GLY A 130 -9.48 -17.33 3.15
CA GLY A 130 -10.58 -17.71 4.02
C GLY A 130 -10.21 -17.71 5.50
N GLU A 131 -9.11 -17.08 5.86
CA GLU A 131 -8.68 -16.96 7.26
C GLU A 131 -9.40 -15.80 7.94
N GLN A 132 -9.54 -15.91 9.25
CA GLN A 132 -10.22 -14.90 10.02
C GLN A 132 -9.34 -13.66 10.16
N VAL A 133 -9.94 -12.47 9.96
CA VAL A 133 -9.24 -11.19 10.15
C VAL A 133 -9.93 -10.43 11.27
N GLU A 134 -9.14 -9.60 11.94
CA GLU A 134 -9.69 -8.71 12.96
C GLU A 134 -10.32 -7.49 12.28
N ASP A 135 -11.59 -7.30 12.58
CA ASP A 135 -12.34 -6.14 12.09
C ASP A 135 -12.32 -5.01 13.11
#